data_8d8551cd891fa7d73f8ab8491d3efc8a
#
_entry.id   8d8551cd891fa7d73f8ab8491d3efc8a
#
_cell.length_a   1.000
_cell.length_b   1.000
_cell.length_c   1.000
_cell.angle_alpha   90.00
_cell.angle_beta   90.00
_cell.angle_gamma   90.00
#
_symmetry.space_group_name_H-M   'P 1'
#
loop_
_entity.id
_entity.type
_entity.pdbx_description
1 polymer ?
#
loop_
_entity_poly.entity_id
_entity_poly.type
_entity_poly.pdbx_seq_one_letter_code
_entity_poly.pdbx_strand_id
1 'polypeptide(L)'
;MLYSPPMKPIGVKLIAQNKKAYHDYSIEETIEAGIQLLGTEVKSLREGKSNLKDSYVIIKNAEVFLLNCHISPYSHGNIMNHDPLRTRKLLLHEREIQRLKGMSQQKGYTLVPLKIYFKGPFAKVEVGLAKGKKLYEKRDMIREREAKRTIERAMRSR
;
A
#
# COMPACT_ATOMS: atom_id res chain seq x y z
N MET A 1 -15.42 20.27 36.29
CA MET A 1 -15.07 19.19 35.37
C MET A 1 -15.19 19.69 33.96
N LEU A 2 -14.06 19.80 33.30
CA LEU A 2 -14.04 20.32 31.96
C LEU A 2 -14.51 19.21 31.01
N TYR A 3 -15.68 19.39 30.44
CA TYR A 3 -16.17 18.52 29.38
C TYR A 3 -15.35 18.80 28.10
N SER A 4 -14.53 17.83 27.69
CA SER A 4 -13.94 17.89 26.36
C SER A 4 -14.99 17.39 25.37
N PRO A 5 -15.45 18.25 24.44
CA PRO A 5 -16.34 17.74 23.39
C PRO A 5 -15.62 16.60 22.66
N PRO A 6 -16.33 15.53 22.29
CA PRO A 6 -15.70 14.48 21.50
C PRO A 6 -15.07 15.14 20.27
N MET A 7 -13.75 14.98 20.14
CA MET A 7 -13.07 15.45 18.95
C MET A 7 -13.76 14.84 17.76
N LYS A 8 -14.20 15.67 16.83
CA LYS A 8 -14.68 15.18 15.55
C LYS A 8 -13.59 14.26 15.01
N PRO A 9 -13.93 13.02 14.59
CA PRO A 9 -12.91 12.18 13.96
C PRO A 9 -12.24 12.98 12.87
N ILE A 10 -10.92 13.02 12.89
CA ILE A 10 -10.14 13.67 11.85
C ILE A 10 -10.57 13.06 10.52
N GLY A 11 -11.08 13.87 9.62
CA GLY A 11 -11.54 13.41 8.33
C GLY A 11 -10.42 12.73 7.57
N VAL A 12 -10.68 11.54 7.06
CA VAL A 12 -9.76 10.80 6.20
C VAL A 12 -10.22 10.96 4.77
N LYS A 13 -9.33 11.47 3.92
CA LYS A 13 -9.59 11.60 2.49
C LYS A 13 -8.71 10.61 1.74
N LEU A 14 -9.30 9.58 1.18
CA LEU A 14 -8.58 8.59 0.36
C LEU A 14 -8.13 9.23 -0.95
N ILE A 15 -6.85 9.09 -1.27
CA ILE A 15 -6.25 9.63 -2.50
C ILE A 15 -6.00 8.52 -3.52
N ALA A 16 -5.38 7.42 -3.08
CA ALA A 16 -5.06 6.29 -3.96
C ALA A 16 -5.16 4.99 -3.19
N GLN A 17 -5.56 3.94 -3.87
CA GLN A 17 -5.68 2.60 -3.30
C GLN A 17 -5.01 1.59 -4.23
N ASN A 18 -4.27 0.66 -3.65
CA ASN A 18 -3.59 -0.40 -4.39
C ASN A 18 -4.46 -1.66 -4.43
N LYS A 19 -5.42 -1.67 -5.34
CA LYS A 19 -6.35 -2.80 -5.49
C LYS A 19 -5.63 -4.09 -5.87
N LYS A 20 -4.59 -3.99 -6.69
CA LYS A 20 -3.80 -5.14 -7.13
C LYS A 20 -3.10 -5.83 -5.96
N ALA A 21 -2.62 -5.07 -4.97
CA ALA A 21 -2.00 -5.64 -3.77
C ALA A 21 -2.97 -6.53 -3.00
N TYR A 22 -4.21 -6.12 -2.86
CA TYR A 22 -5.24 -6.93 -2.20
C TYR A 22 -5.57 -8.21 -2.97
N HIS A 23 -5.43 -8.18 -4.29
CA HIS A 23 -5.65 -9.34 -5.14
C HIS A 23 -4.48 -10.32 -5.10
N ASP A 24 -3.25 -9.80 -5.18
CA ASP A 24 -2.03 -10.61 -5.33
C ASP A 24 -1.44 -11.09 -4.02
N TYR A 25 -1.76 -10.42 -2.92
CA TYR A 25 -1.19 -10.70 -1.60
C TYR A 25 -2.27 -10.96 -0.55
N SER A 26 -1.93 -11.81 0.41
CA SER A 26 -2.67 -11.94 1.65
C SER A 26 -2.12 -10.89 2.63
N ILE A 27 -2.93 -9.92 3.00
CA ILE A 27 -2.53 -8.85 3.91
C ILE A 27 -2.74 -9.34 5.34
N GLU A 28 -1.65 -9.53 6.08
CA GLU A 28 -1.73 -10.06 7.45
C GLU A 28 -1.76 -8.96 8.50
N GLU A 29 -1.11 -7.83 8.23
CA GLU A 29 -1.03 -6.74 9.16
C GLU A 29 -0.89 -5.43 8.40
N THR A 30 -1.41 -4.35 8.96
CA THR A 30 -1.29 -3.00 8.38
C THR A 30 -0.74 -2.04 9.41
N ILE A 31 0.01 -1.05 8.95
CA ILE A 31 0.53 0.02 9.77
C ILE A 31 0.43 1.35 9.03
N GLU A 32 0.08 2.40 9.77
CA GLU A 32 0.03 3.76 9.23
C GLU A 32 1.39 4.41 9.35
N ALA A 33 1.91 4.90 8.23
CA ALA A 33 3.17 5.63 8.16
C ALA A 33 2.93 7.06 7.70
N GLY A 34 3.71 8.00 8.22
CA GLY A 34 3.82 9.32 7.63
C GLY A 34 4.64 9.22 6.34
N ILE A 35 4.52 10.21 5.48
CA ILE A 35 5.31 10.28 4.25
C ILE A 35 5.93 11.67 4.13
N GLN A 36 7.23 11.70 3.83
CA GLN A 36 7.96 12.93 3.62
C GLN A 36 7.78 13.40 2.18
N LEU A 37 7.14 14.54 2.01
CA LEU A 37 6.76 15.07 0.71
C LEU A 37 7.33 16.46 0.46
N LEU A 38 7.54 16.76 -0.81
CA LEU A 38 7.79 18.13 -1.28
C LEU A 38 6.47 18.88 -1.45
N GLY A 39 6.51 20.21 -1.46
CA GLY A 39 5.31 21.03 -1.58
C GLY A 39 4.47 20.74 -2.80
N THR A 40 5.10 20.53 -3.97
CA THR A 40 4.41 20.20 -5.21
C THR A 40 3.77 18.82 -5.16
N GLU A 41 4.37 17.88 -4.43
CA GLU A 41 3.79 16.55 -4.21
C GLU A 41 2.52 16.63 -3.36
N VAL A 42 2.54 17.42 -2.30
CA VAL A 42 1.35 17.62 -1.45
C VAL A 42 0.20 18.22 -2.26
N LYS A 43 0.49 19.24 -3.07
CA LYS A 43 -0.51 19.88 -3.91
C LYS A 43 -1.11 18.93 -4.93
N SER A 44 -0.27 18.12 -5.56
CA SER A 44 -0.72 17.11 -6.52
C SER A 44 -1.57 16.03 -5.86
N LEU A 45 -1.19 15.58 -4.66
CA LEU A 45 -1.99 14.61 -3.89
C LEU A 45 -3.35 15.17 -3.51
N ARG A 46 -3.43 16.44 -3.15
CA ARG A 46 -4.72 17.11 -2.85
C ARG A 46 -5.66 17.09 -4.04
N GLU A 47 -5.13 17.12 -5.24
CA GLU A 47 -5.89 16.99 -6.48
C GLU A 47 -6.20 15.53 -6.84
N GLY A 48 -5.76 14.57 -6.05
CA GLY A 48 -6.00 13.14 -6.27
C GLY A 48 -5.14 12.53 -7.37
N LYS A 49 -4.04 13.19 -7.74
CA LYS A 49 -3.19 12.76 -8.86
C LYS A 49 -2.05 11.86 -8.41
N SER A 50 -2.38 10.65 -7.95
CA SER A 50 -1.39 9.65 -7.55
C SER A 50 -1.83 8.26 -7.93
N ASN A 51 -0.85 7.39 -8.12
CA ASN A 51 -1.07 5.99 -8.45
C ASN A 51 -0.06 5.12 -7.70
N LEU A 52 -0.58 4.08 -7.04
CA LEU A 52 0.22 3.10 -6.31
C LEU A 52 0.56 1.85 -7.11
N LYS A 53 0.18 1.80 -8.38
CA LYS A 53 0.45 0.64 -9.23
C LYS A 53 1.96 0.38 -9.31
N ASP A 54 2.35 -0.86 -9.06
CA ASP A 54 3.74 -1.31 -9.09
C ASP A 54 4.66 -0.63 -8.06
N SER A 55 4.07 0.07 -7.07
CA SER A 55 4.84 0.63 -5.96
C SER A 55 5.16 -0.45 -4.92
N TYR A 56 6.24 -0.23 -4.19
CA TYR A 56 6.65 -1.14 -3.13
C TYR A 56 7.38 -0.39 -2.01
N VAL A 57 7.52 -1.04 -0.88
CA VAL A 57 8.17 -0.49 0.31
C VAL A 57 9.40 -1.32 0.64
N ILE A 58 10.51 -0.65 0.92
CA ILE A 58 11.74 -1.30 1.36
C ILE A 58 12.23 -0.70 2.68
N ILE A 59 12.99 -1.50 3.42
CA ILE A 59 13.70 -1.04 4.62
C ILE A 59 15.20 -1.12 4.32
N LYS A 60 15.88 0.01 4.46
CA LYS A 60 17.31 0.11 4.23
C LYS A 60 17.92 1.00 5.30
N ASN A 61 18.96 0.51 5.99
CA ASN A 61 19.68 1.25 7.03
C ASN A 61 18.75 1.83 8.10
N ALA A 62 17.81 1.01 8.59
CA ALA A 62 16.80 1.38 9.59
C ALA A 62 15.87 2.52 9.15
N GLU A 63 15.77 2.76 7.85
CA GLU A 63 14.84 3.72 7.24
C GLU A 63 13.90 2.99 6.28
N VAL A 64 12.69 3.50 6.17
CA VAL A 64 11.65 2.91 5.31
C VAL A 64 11.39 3.83 4.13
N PHE A 65 11.38 3.26 2.93
CA PHE A 65 11.19 4.02 1.69
C PHE A 65 10.06 3.46 0.84
N LEU A 66 9.32 4.38 0.21
CA LEU A 66 8.31 4.07 -0.79
C LEU A 66 8.89 4.33 -2.18
N LEU A 67 8.89 3.30 -3.03
CA LEU A 67 9.43 3.35 -4.38
C LEU A 67 8.34 3.14 -5.43
N ASN A 68 8.56 3.71 -6.60
CA ASN A 68 7.66 3.60 -7.76
C ASN A 68 6.22 4.10 -7.52
N CYS A 69 6.02 4.93 -6.50
CA CYS A 69 4.76 5.59 -6.30
C CYS A 69 4.71 6.83 -7.18
N HIS A 70 3.80 6.82 -8.15
CA HIS A 70 3.62 7.95 -9.06
C HIS A 70 2.81 9.05 -8.38
N ILE A 71 3.39 10.24 -8.29
CA ILE A 71 2.70 11.49 -7.94
C ILE A 71 2.89 12.44 -9.10
N SER A 72 1.82 12.76 -9.80
CA SER A 72 1.90 13.60 -11.00
C SER A 72 2.55 14.96 -10.71
N PRO A 73 3.30 15.54 -11.66
CA PRO A 73 3.77 16.89 -11.52
C PRO A 73 2.60 17.83 -11.26
N TYR A 74 2.81 18.83 -10.41
CA TYR A 74 1.79 19.82 -10.13
C TYR A 74 1.63 20.75 -11.35
N SER A 75 0.42 20.84 -11.89
CA SER A 75 0.13 21.52 -13.15
C SER A 75 0.48 23.01 -13.13
N HIS A 76 0.45 23.63 -11.95
CA HIS A 76 0.83 25.04 -11.77
C HIS A 76 2.25 25.19 -11.23
N GLY A 77 3.00 24.07 -11.14
CA GLY A 77 4.40 24.10 -10.73
C GLY A 77 5.29 24.62 -11.86
N ASN A 78 6.40 25.23 -11.46
CA ASN A 78 7.44 25.71 -12.39
C ASN A 78 8.56 24.67 -12.53
N ILE A 79 9.75 25.13 -12.93
CA ILE A 79 10.97 24.35 -13.11
C ILE A 79 11.33 23.52 -11.86
N MET A 80 10.87 23.95 -10.67
CA MET A 80 11.15 23.28 -9.38
C MET A 80 10.17 22.16 -9.06
N ASN A 81 9.46 21.66 -10.05
CA ASN A 81 8.55 20.55 -9.85
C ASN A 81 9.30 19.24 -9.51
N HIS A 82 8.63 18.34 -8.84
CA HIS A 82 9.22 17.07 -8.40
C HIS A 82 9.30 16.02 -9.51
N ASP A 83 10.20 15.06 -9.34
CA ASP A 83 10.18 13.84 -10.15
C ASP A 83 8.95 13.00 -9.76
N PRO A 84 8.09 12.60 -10.72
CA PRO A 84 6.89 11.81 -10.42
C PRO A 84 7.15 10.50 -9.67
N LEU A 85 8.29 9.88 -9.90
CA LEU A 85 8.66 8.59 -9.29
C LEU A 85 9.75 8.72 -8.23
N ARG A 86 9.90 9.89 -7.65
CA ARG A 86 10.89 10.14 -6.61
C ARG A 86 10.74 9.12 -5.46
N THR A 87 11.86 8.57 -4.99
CA THR A 87 11.88 7.74 -3.78
C THR A 87 11.51 8.61 -2.57
N ARG A 88 10.53 8.18 -1.81
CA ARG A 88 10.01 8.94 -0.67
C ARG A 88 10.21 8.18 0.63
N LYS A 89 10.66 8.90 1.65
CA LYS A 89 10.87 8.32 2.97
C LYS A 89 9.53 8.23 3.70
N LEU A 90 9.28 7.08 4.29
CA LEU A 90 8.15 6.89 5.18
C LEU A 90 8.58 7.12 6.62
N LEU A 91 7.71 7.74 7.40
CA LEU A 91 7.99 8.12 8.78
C LEU A 91 7.26 7.18 9.73
N LEU A 92 8.05 6.40 10.45
CA LEU A 92 7.59 5.42 11.43
C LEU A 92 8.43 5.55 12.70
N HIS A 93 7.87 5.13 13.82
CA HIS A 93 8.65 5.01 15.05
C HIS A 93 9.69 3.89 14.90
N GLU A 94 10.84 4.05 15.54
CA GLU A 94 11.92 3.06 15.48
C GLU A 94 11.43 1.66 15.84
N ARG A 95 10.60 1.55 16.87
CA ARG A 95 9.99 0.29 17.30
C ARG A 95 9.19 -0.38 16.19
N GLU A 96 8.43 0.41 15.45
CA GLU A 96 7.63 -0.07 14.33
C GLU A 96 8.52 -0.53 13.18
N ILE A 97 9.59 0.20 12.89
CA ILE A 97 10.56 -0.16 11.85
C ILE A 97 11.24 -1.48 12.19
N GLN A 98 11.69 -1.66 13.42
CA GLN A 98 12.34 -2.90 13.85
C GLN A 98 11.37 -4.09 13.75
N ARG A 99 10.13 -3.90 14.14
CA ARG A 99 9.10 -4.93 14.04
C ARG A 99 8.85 -5.33 12.58
N LEU A 100 8.66 -4.38 11.70
CA LEU A 100 8.44 -4.62 10.28
C LEU A 100 9.66 -5.28 9.62
N LYS A 101 10.87 -4.85 10.00
CA LYS A 101 12.10 -5.45 9.52
C LYS A 101 12.18 -6.95 9.87
N GLY A 102 11.91 -7.28 11.13
CA GLY A 102 11.93 -8.67 11.57
C GLY A 102 10.90 -9.54 10.86
N MET A 103 9.69 -9.01 10.68
CA MET A 103 8.61 -9.75 10.03
C MET A 103 8.83 -9.87 8.52
N SER A 104 9.34 -8.83 7.86
CA SER A 104 9.56 -8.84 6.40
C SER A 104 10.74 -9.72 5.98
N GLN A 105 11.65 -10.06 6.89
CA GLN A 105 12.75 -10.98 6.61
C GLN A 105 12.31 -12.45 6.56
N GLN A 106 11.14 -12.76 7.05
CA GLN A 106 10.61 -14.11 6.96
C GLN A 106 10.24 -14.44 5.52
N LYS A 107 10.47 -15.71 5.15
CA LYS A 107 10.26 -16.17 3.78
C LYS A 107 8.82 -15.97 3.32
N GLY A 108 8.67 -15.35 2.16
CA GLY A 108 7.36 -15.11 1.56
C GLY A 108 6.68 -13.81 1.96
N TYR A 109 7.26 -13.07 2.91
CA TYR A 109 6.71 -11.77 3.33
C TYR A 109 7.34 -10.62 2.57
N THR A 110 6.52 -9.61 2.30
CA THR A 110 6.97 -8.34 1.70
C THR A 110 6.13 -7.20 2.26
N LEU A 111 6.61 -5.99 2.05
CA LEU A 111 5.89 -4.78 2.45
C LEU A 111 5.33 -4.13 1.19
N VAL A 112 4.04 -3.81 1.21
CA VAL A 112 3.36 -3.17 0.08
C VAL A 112 2.57 -1.96 0.56
N PRO A 113 2.56 -0.86 -0.20
CA PRO A 113 1.69 0.27 0.11
C PRO A 113 0.26 -0.09 -0.32
N LEU A 114 -0.69 0.10 0.56
CA LEU A 114 -2.09 -0.23 0.31
C LEU A 114 -2.92 0.99 -0.06
N LYS A 115 -2.70 2.09 0.63
CA LYS A 115 -3.46 3.33 0.46
C LYS A 115 -2.60 4.55 0.72
N ILE A 116 -2.89 5.64 0.00
CA ILE A 116 -2.44 6.98 0.36
C ILE A 116 -3.68 7.79 0.71
N TYR A 117 -3.65 8.49 1.81
CA TYR A 117 -4.77 9.29 2.27
C TYR A 117 -4.29 10.49 3.07
N PHE A 118 -5.12 11.50 3.16
CA PHE A 118 -4.92 12.59 4.10
C PHE A 118 -5.69 12.32 5.38
N LYS A 119 -5.01 12.44 6.50
CA LYS A 119 -5.63 12.42 7.83
C LYS A 119 -5.48 13.84 8.40
N GLY A 120 -6.56 14.63 8.31
CA GLY A 120 -6.45 16.08 8.51
C GLY A 120 -5.46 16.69 7.51
N PRO A 121 -4.48 17.49 7.97
CA PRO A 121 -3.49 18.10 7.08
C PRO A 121 -2.33 17.18 6.69
N PHE A 122 -2.26 15.97 7.25
CA PHE A 122 -1.12 15.07 7.09
C PHE A 122 -1.37 14.00 6.04
N ALA A 123 -0.43 13.85 5.11
CA ALA A 123 -0.43 12.73 4.19
C ALA A 123 0.08 11.48 4.90
N LYS A 124 -0.64 10.38 4.74
CA LYS A 124 -0.33 9.10 5.35
C LYS A 124 -0.34 7.99 4.30
N VAL A 125 0.43 6.96 4.56
CA VAL A 125 0.45 5.74 3.74
C VAL A 125 0.15 4.56 4.64
N GLU A 126 -0.82 3.75 4.26
CA GLU A 126 -1.07 2.47 4.92
C GLU A 126 -0.15 1.43 4.28
N VAL A 127 0.76 0.88 5.07
CA VAL A 127 1.69 -0.16 4.65
C VAL A 127 1.17 -1.50 5.12
N GLY A 128 1.11 -2.47 4.23
CA GLY A 128 0.69 -3.82 4.56
C GLY A 128 1.89 -4.76 4.64
N LEU A 129 1.90 -5.60 5.67
CA LEU A 129 2.74 -6.78 5.71
C LEU A 129 2.00 -7.86 4.94
N ALA A 130 2.53 -8.21 3.80
CA ALA A 130 1.84 -9.05 2.84
C ALA A 130 2.61 -10.33 2.59
N LYS A 131 1.86 -11.40 2.43
CA LYS A 131 2.39 -12.68 1.98
C LYS A 131 1.90 -12.91 0.57
N GLY A 132 2.82 -13.14 -0.37
CA GLY A 132 2.44 -13.49 -1.72
C GLY A 132 1.54 -14.71 -1.69
N LYS A 133 0.43 -14.68 -2.43
CA LYS A 133 -0.38 -15.88 -2.63
C LYS A 133 0.52 -16.87 -3.32
N LYS A 134 0.84 -17.97 -2.61
CA LYS A 134 1.78 -18.96 -3.12
C LYS A 134 1.31 -19.47 -4.47
N LEU A 135 2.23 -19.61 -5.39
CA LEU A 135 1.96 -20.26 -6.68
C LEU A 135 1.22 -21.58 -6.51
N TYR A 136 1.53 -22.25 -5.46
CA TYR A 136 0.92 -23.52 -5.07
C TYR A 136 -0.58 -23.35 -4.71
N GLU A 137 -0.98 -22.29 -3.99
CA GLU A 137 -2.40 -22.02 -3.70
C GLU A 137 -3.18 -21.67 -4.97
N LYS A 138 -2.56 -20.93 -5.88
CA LYS A 138 -3.13 -20.65 -7.20
C LYS A 138 -3.27 -21.93 -8.03
N ARG A 139 -2.28 -22.83 -7.97
CA ARG A 139 -2.33 -24.14 -8.63
C ARG A 139 -3.43 -25.03 -8.05
N ASP A 140 -3.61 -25.04 -6.74
CA ASP A 140 -4.66 -25.81 -6.11
C ASP A 140 -6.05 -25.30 -6.50
N MET A 141 -6.25 -24.00 -6.56
CA MET A 141 -7.50 -23.41 -7.05
C MET A 141 -7.78 -23.80 -8.51
N ILE A 142 -6.76 -23.82 -9.34
CA ILE A 142 -6.87 -24.24 -10.75
C ILE A 142 -7.19 -25.73 -10.82
N ARG A 143 -6.52 -26.57 -10.03
CA ARG A 143 -6.77 -28.02 -9.95
C ARG A 143 -8.19 -28.32 -9.52
N GLU A 144 -8.69 -27.63 -8.50
CA GLU A 144 -10.07 -27.77 -8.06
C GLU A 144 -11.07 -27.43 -9.15
N ARG A 145 -10.84 -26.34 -9.89
CA ARG A 145 -11.68 -25.96 -11.03
C ARG A 145 -11.64 -27.00 -12.15
N GLU A 146 -10.46 -27.52 -12.47
CA GLU A 146 -10.30 -28.56 -13.49
C GLU A 146 -10.96 -29.86 -13.07
N ALA A 147 -10.79 -30.30 -11.84
CA ALA A 147 -11.43 -31.48 -11.28
C ALA A 147 -12.95 -31.36 -11.34
N LYS A 148 -13.49 -30.20 -10.96
CA LYS A 148 -14.92 -29.92 -11.03
C LYS A 148 -15.44 -29.98 -12.48
N ARG A 149 -14.72 -29.41 -13.42
CA ARG A 149 -15.06 -29.44 -14.86
C ARG A 149 -15.05 -30.86 -15.39
N THR A 150 -14.07 -31.67 -15.01
CA THR A 150 -13.94 -33.07 -15.40
C THR A 150 -15.12 -33.88 -14.89
N ILE A 151 -15.51 -33.69 -13.63
CA ILE A 151 -16.68 -34.33 -13.03
C ILE A 151 -17.95 -33.93 -13.76
N GLU A 152 -18.15 -32.68 -14.04
CA GLU A 152 -19.32 -32.19 -14.78
C GLU A 152 -19.41 -32.77 -16.19
N ARG A 153 -18.27 -32.88 -16.90
CA ARG A 153 -18.22 -33.52 -18.22
C ARG A 153 -18.60 -35.02 -18.15
N ALA A 154 -18.08 -35.71 -17.15
CA ALA A 154 -18.41 -37.15 -16.95
C ALA A 154 -19.90 -37.32 -16.68
N MET A 155 -20.52 -36.44 -15.94
CA MET A 155 -21.97 -36.45 -15.66
C MET A 155 -22.81 -36.13 -16.91
N ARG A 156 -22.34 -35.28 -17.80
CA ARG A 156 -23.05 -34.90 -19.03
C ARG A 156 -22.97 -35.99 -20.12
N SER A 157 -21.96 -36.84 -20.11
CA SER A 157 -21.75 -37.89 -21.10
C SER A 157 -22.48 -39.22 -20.82
N ARG A 158 -23.30 -39.28 -19.77
CA ARG A 158 -24.14 -40.42 -19.43
C ARG A 158 -25.47 -40.38 -20.16
#